data_00960c47a66825443ec57480bea0fee0
#
_entry.id   00960c47a66825443ec57480bea0fee0
#
_cell.length_a   1.000
_cell.length_b   1.000
_cell.length_c   1.000
_cell.angle_alpha   90.00
_cell.angle_beta   90.00
_cell.angle_gamma   90.00
#
_symmetry.space_group_name_H-M   'P 1'
#
loop_
_entity.id
_entity.type
_entity.pdbx_description
1 polymer ?
#
loop_
_entity_poly.entity_id
_entity_poly.type
_entity_poly.pdbx_seq_one_letter_code
_entity_poly.pdbx_strand_id
1 'polypeptide(L)'
;MRIQNAKIFTGKTFVDGGLEFEKTITTIGKVEGDADFDAKGCYVIPGLVDIHTHGAMGEDFSDGNAAGIQPMADYYAAHGVTSFLATTMTLKEEILTPAMHVIRDFQRVGGAKCAGVHLEGPFLGYAKRGAQAAENLHKPDPELFDRLNAASGGKVKLVTVACEEEGGMEFVSNVSKKCAVSLGHSSATYEQAMEAFARGASHATHLYNGMDGLHHRKPGIIAAAMDAGASVELICDGLHIHPAAIRVAHKLYGDKLNLVSDSLRCAGMPDGDYELGGQPITLSGGVARLSGTDTLAGSSISMLDALRNVVKFGLSLPEAVYAASTAPADAVGLTDIGRIRVGACADLVVLDQKLNLVAVFVDGEKIV
;
A
#
# COMPACT_ATOMS: atom_id res chain seq x y z
N MET A 1 -9.16 -3.89 -26.81
CA MET A 1 -8.23 -2.76 -27.05
C MET A 1 -6.85 -3.32 -27.36
N ARG A 2 -6.10 -2.63 -28.23
CA ARG A 2 -4.74 -3.02 -28.66
C ARG A 2 -3.78 -1.88 -28.42
N ILE A 3 -2.74 -2.15 -27.62
CA ILE A 3 -1.58 -1.28 -27.46
C ILE A 3 -0.43 -1.84 -28.30
N GLN A 4 0.24 -0.99 -29.09
CA GLN A 4 1.40 -1.39 -29.88
C GLN A 4 2.60 -0.47 -29.61
N ASN A 5 3.77 -0.87 -30.12
CA ASN A 5 5.04 -0.11 -30.00
C ASN A 5 5.39 0.22 -28.53
N ALA A 6 5.20 -0.73 -27.62
CA ALA A 6 5.41 -0.58 -26.19
C ALA A 6 6.66 -1.33 -25.71
N LYS A 7 7.26 -0.84 -24.63
CA LYS A 7 8.16 -1.60 -23.75
C LYS A 7 7.33 -2.20 -22.62
N ILE A 8 7.03 -3.49 -22.70
CA ILE A 8 6.11 -4.18 -21.79
C ILE A 8 6.89 -4.78 -20.65
N PHE A 9 6.48 -4.49 -19.41
CA PHE A 9 7.04 -5.12 -18.22
C PHE A 9 6.57 -6.57 -18.07
N THR A 10 7.51 -7.50 -17.94
CA THR A 10 7.26 -8.95 -17.86
C THR A 10 7.55 -9.54 -16.47
N GLY A 11 7.53 -8.71 -15.43
CA GLY A 11 7.81 -9.09 -14.05
C GLY A 11 9.28 -8.92 -13.63
N LYS A 12 10.24 -8.99 -14.57
CA LYS A 12 11.68 -8.83 -14.28
C LYS A 12 12.41 -7.89 -15.23
N THR A 13 11.87 -7.70 -16.42
CA THR A 13 12.51 -6.91 -17.48
C THR A 13 11.44 -6.30 -18.39
N PHE A 14 11.87 -5.49 -19.33
CA PHE A 14 11.03 -4.96 -20.39
C PHE A 14 11.32 -5.66 -21.71
N VAL A 15 10.27 -5.93 -22.48
CA VAL A 15 10.34 -6.45 -23.83
C VAL A 15 9.57 -5.56 -24.79
N ASP A 16 10.07 -5.38 -26.02
CA ASP A 16 9.35 -4.63 -27.03
C ASP A 16 8.19 -5.48 -27.58
N GLY A 17 7.01 -4.87 -27.74
CA GLY A 17 5.83 -5.58 -28.24
C GLY A 17 4.54 -4.77 -28.12
N GLY A 18 3.44 -5.50 -28.04
CA GLY A 18 2.08 -4.98 -27.85
C GLY A 18 1.28 -5.83 -26.88
N LEU A 19 0.12 -5.32 -26.54
CA LEU A 19 -0.87 -5.98 -25.70
C LEU A 19 -2.23 -5.94 -26.37
N GLU A 20 -2.98 -7.05 -26.29
CA GLU A 20 -4.40 -7.07 -26.61
C GLU A 20 -5.18 -7.44 -25.34
N PHE A 21 -6.25 -6.72 -25.09
CA PHE A 21 -7.07 -6.91 -23.89
C PHE A 21 -8.49 -6.36 -24.06
N GLU A 22 -9.38 -6.91 -23.24
CA GLU A 22 -10.67 -6.34 -22.88
C GLU A 22 -10.61 -5.99 -21.38
N LYS A 23 -11.43 -6.60 -20.52
CA LYS A 23 -11.29 -6.52 -19.06
C LYS A 23 -10.06 -7.27 -18.55
N THR A 24 -9.60 -8.27 -19.30
CA THR A 24 -8.42 -9.07 -19.02
C THR A 24 -7.47 -9.05 -20.21
N ILE A 25 -6.19 -9.26 -19.93
CA ILE A 25 -5.15 -9.35 -20.96
C ILE A 25 -5.31 -10.67 -21.71
N THR A 26 -5.42 -10.60 -23.03
CA THR A 26 -5.60 -11.77 -23.91
C THR A 26 -4.34 -12.13 -24.68
N THR A 27 -3.51 -11.13 -25.05
CA THR A 27 -2.30 -11.34 -25.85
C THR A 27 -1.17 -10.44 -25.36
N ILE A 28 0.05 -10.96 -25.35
CA ILE A 28 1.29 -10.22 -25.04
C ILE A 28 2.32 -10.54 -26.13
N GLY A 29 2.97 -9.52 -26.67
CA GLY A 29 4.03 -9.65 -27.68
C GLY A 29 3.59 -9.14 -29.05
N LYS A 30 3.52 -10.00 -30.07
CA LYS A 30 3.08 -9.58 -31.39
C LYS A 30 1.54 -9.46 -31.42
N VAL A 31 1.06 -8.24 -31.64
CA VAL A 31 -0.37 -7.94 -31.81
C VAL A 31 -0.60 -7.52 -33.27
N GLU A 32 -1.57 -8.15 -33.92
CA GLU A 32 -1.92 -7.90 -35.33
C GLU A 32 -3.12 -6.95 -35.44
N GLY A 33 -3.21 -6.22 -36.55
CA GLY A 33 -4.25 -5.23 -36.81
C GLY A 33 -3.86 -3.81 -36.37
N ASP A 34 -4.79 -2.88 -36.47
CA ASP A 34 -4.56 -1.46 -36.12
C ASP A 34 -4.50 -1.29 -34.60
N ALA A 35 -3.62 -0.42 -34.14
CA ALA A 35 -3.51 -0.06 -32.75
C ALA A 35 -4.64 0.90 -32.32
N ASP A 36 -5.34 0.59 -31.22
CA ASP A 36 -6.23 1.55 -30.57
C ASP A 36 -5.42 2.59 -29.79
N PHE A 37 -4.21 2.22 -29.35
CA PHE A 37 -3.27 3.07 -28.65
C PHE A 37 -1.83 2.75 -29.10
N ASP A 38 -1.17 3.74 -29.72
CA ASP A 38 0.26 3.64 -30.06
C ASP A 38 1.11 4.18 -28.88
N ALA A 39 1.82 3.29 -28.21
CA ALA A 39 2.65 3.63 -27.07
C ALA A 39 3.95 4.38 -27.42
N LYS A 40 4.34 4.44 -28.71
CA LYS A 40 5.52 5.19 -29.21
C LYS A 40 6.80 4.95 -28.40
N GLY A 41 7.02 3.69 -28.00
CA GLY A 41 8.18 3.29 -27.19
C GLY A 41 8.06 3.59 -25.70
N CYS A 42 6.90 4.01 -25.19
CA CYS A 42 6.63 4.17 -23.77
C CYS A 42 6.69 2.84 -23.04
N TYR A 43 6.94 2.91 -21.74
CA TYR A 43 6.83 1.76 -20.86
C TYR A 43 5.35 1.45 -20.58
N VAL A 44 4.96 0.19 -20.73
CA VAL A 44 3.66 -0.32 -20.24
C VAL A 44 3.95 -1.22 -19.05
N ILE A 45 3.51 -0.78 -17.89
CA ILE A 45 3.69 -1.46 -16.62
C ILE A 45 2.34 -1.89 -16.07
N PRO A 46 2.29 -2.86 -15.12
CA PRO A 46 1.05 -3.14 -14.39
C PRO A 46 0.56 -1.89 -13.68
N GLY A 47 -0.73 -1.78 -13.48
CA GLY A 47 -1.28 -0.80 -12.57
C GLY A 47 -0.63 -0.88 -11.19
N LEU A 48 -0.30 0.28 -10.61
CA LEU A 48 0.28 0.34 -9.28
C LEU A 48 -0.75 -0.13 -8.25
N VAL A 49 -0.27 -0.80 -7.19
CA VAL A 49 -1.10 -1.34 -6.11
C VAL A 49 -0.64 -0.73 -4.80
N ASP A 50 -1.52 0.02 -4.14
CA ASP A 50 -1.23 0.65 -2.85
C ASP A 50 -1.97 -0.09 -1.73
N ILE A 51 -1.23 -0.85 -0.93
CA ILE A 51 -1.81 -1.65 0.16
C ILE A 51 -1.82 -0.92 1.50
N HIS A 52 -1.35 0.35 1.53
CA HIS A 52 -1.33 1.18 2.71
C HIS A 52 -1.53 2.65 2.34
N THR A 53 -2.77 3.12 2.42
CA THR A 53 -3.16 4.51 2.16
C THR A 53 -4.40 4.87 2.97
N HIS A 54 -4.33 5.94 3.76
CA HIS A 54 -5.43 6.39 4.63
C HIS A 54 -6.40 7.32 3.91
N GLY A 55 -5.92 8.09 2.96
CA GLY A 55 -6.77 9.04 2.26
C GLY A 55 -6.05 9.93 1.25
N ALA A 56 -6.83 10.82 0.65
CA ALA A 56 -6.40 11.86 -0.27
C ALA A 56 -7.54 12.89 -0.47
N MET A 57 -7.25 14.03 -1.09
CA MET A 57 -8.25 15.02 -1.53
C MET A 57 -9.15 15.55 -0.40
N GLY A 58 -8.62 15.62 0.84
CA GLY A 58 -9.36 16.08 2.02
C GLY A 58 -10.12 14.98 2.76
N GLU A 59 -10.19 13.75 2.22
CA GLU A 59 -10.98 12.64 2.73
C GLU A 59 -10.12 11.53 3.33
N ASP A 60 -10.66 10.79 4.30
CA ASP A 60 -10.03 9.65 4.95
C ASP A 60 -11.01 8.46 4.97
N PHE A 61 -10.50 7.24 4.75
CA PHE A 61 -11.35 6.05 4.76
C PHE A 61 -12.03 5.81 6.10
N SER A 62 -11.47 6.29 7.20
CA SER A 62 -12.03 6.15 8.54
C SER A 62 -13.17 7.14 8.84
N ASP A 63 -13.39 8.16 8.00
CA ASP A 63 -14.47 9.14 8.20
C ASP A 63 -15.86 8.52 7.98
N GLY A 64 -15.96 7.38 7.29
CA GLY A 64 -17.24 6.79 6.91
C GLY A 64 -18.05 7.67 5.95
N ASN A 65 -17.38 8.55 5.19
CA ASN A 65 -17.99 9.40 4.19
C ASN A 65 -18.08 8.69 2.83
N ALA A 66 -19.26 8.19 2.47
CA ALA A 66 -19.47 7.48 1.20
C ALA A 66 -19.14 8.35 -0.03
N ALA A 67 -19.38 9.67 0.03
CA ALA A 67 -19.10 10.59 -1.07
C ALA A 67 -17.60 10.85 -1.25
N GLY A 68 -16.80 10.66 -0.20
CA GLY A 68 -15.36 10.89 -0.22
C GLY A 68 -14.54 9.80 -0.93
N ILE A 69 -15.04 8.55 -1.01
CA ILE A 69 -14.25 7.45 -1.57
C ILE A 69 -14.01 7.62 -3.08
N GLN A 70 -15.00 8.10 -3.85
CA GLN A 70 -14.82 8.26 -5.29
C GLN A 70 -13.76 9.32 -5.65
N PRO A 71 -13.71 10.54 -5.05
CA PRO A 71 -12.62 11.49 -5.25
C PRO A 71 -11.23 10.91 -4.94
N MET A 72 -11.10 10.11 -3.87
CA MET A 72 -9.85 9.41 -3.57
C MET A 72 -9.49 8.39 -4.67
N ALA A 73 -10.45 7.58 -5.11
CA ALA A 73 -10.24 6.59 -6.18
C ALA A 73 -9.84 7.26 -7.51
N ASP A 74 -10.40 8.41 -7.84
CA ASP A 74 -10.04 9.19 -9.02
C ASP A 74 -8.63 9.77 -8.90
N TYR A 75 -8.28 10.32 -7.73
CA TYR A 75 -6.94 10.83 -7.44
C TYR A 75 -5.89 9.72 -7.57
N TYR A 76 -6.13 8.53 -7.00
CA TYR A 76 -5.21 7.40 -7.10
C TYR A 76 -5.01 6.97 -8.55
N ALA A 77 -6.08 6.85 -9.34
CA ALA A 77 -5.98 6.51 -10.76
C ALA A 77 -5.20 7.57 -11.55
N ALA A 78 -5.42 8.86 -11.28
CA ALA A 78 -4.67 9.95 -11.89
C ALA A 78 -3.16 9.92 -11.56
N HIS A 79 -2.77 9.12 -10.56
CA HIS A 79 -1.38 8.88 -10.17
C HIS A 79 -0.91 7.43 -10.41
N GLY A 80 -1.60 6.70 -11.31
CA GLY A 80 -1.18 5.37 -11.76
C GLY A 80 -1.57 4.21 -10.83
N VAL A 81 -2.20 4.46 -9.69
CA VAL A 81 -2.74 3.40 -8.84
C VAL A 81 -4.04 2.89 -9.44
N THR A 82 -4.11 1.60 -9.73
CA THR A 82 -5.32 0.96 -10.27
C THR A 82 -6.08 0.18 -9.22
N SER A 83 -5.41 -0.16 -8.11
CA SER A 83 -6.01 -0.87 -6.98
C SER A 83 -5.38 -0.43 -5.67
N PHE A 84 -6.20 -0.28 -4.63
CA PHE A 84 -5.75 0.11 -3.30
C PHE A 84 -6.48 -0.68 -2.21
N LEU A 85 -5.88 -0.76 -1.02
CA LEU A 85 -6.57 -1.12 0.21
C LEU A 85 -6.95 0.16 0.96
N ALA A 86 -8.23 0.29 1.32
CA ALA A 86 -8.68 1.36 2.18
C ALA A 86 -8.10 1.14 3.59
N THR A 87 -7.16 1.97 4.03
CA THR A 87 -6.51 1.80 5.32
C THR A 87 -7.20 2.64 6.37
N THR A 88 -7.57 2.01 7.48
CA THR A 88 -8.22 2.72 8.60
C THR A 88 -7.20 3.15 9.65
N MET A 89 -7.54 4.23 10.34
CA MET A 89 -6.82 4.71 11.52
C MET A 89 -7.19 3.93 12.79
N THR A 90 -6.40 4.11 13.84
CA THR A 90 -6.72 3.64 15.20
C THR A 90 -7.88 4.45 15.77
N LEU A 91 -9.07 3.89 15.70
CA LEU A 91 -10.33 4.48 16.18
C LEU A 91 -11.15 3.44 16.94
N LYS A 92 -12.17 3.92 17.67
CA LYS A 92 -13.10 3.04 18.39
C LYS A 92 -14.00 2.27 17.43
N GLU A 93 -14.49 1.10 17.88
CA GLU A 93 -15.37 0.23 17.09
C GLU A 93 -16.61 0.96 16.56
N GLU A 94 -17.18 1.89 17.36
CA GLU A 94 -18.37 2.66 16.99
C GLU A 94 -18.14 3.59 15.79
N ILE A 95 -16.89 3.97 15.54
CA ILE A 95 -16.49 4.80 14.38
C ILE A 95 -16.06 3.89 13.21
N LEU A 96 -15.28 2.85 13.49
CA LEU A 96 -14.76 1.96 12.46
C LEU A 96 -15.89 1.15 11.78
N THR A 97 -16.88 0.67 12.55
CA THR A 97 -17.96 -0.15 11.97
C THR A 97 -18.75 0.55 10.86
N PRO A 98 -19.22 1.81 11.03
CA PRO A 98 -19.83 2.56 9.93
C PRO A 98 -18.88 2.76 8.73
N ALA A 99 -17.61 3.08 8.99
CA ALA A 99 -16.61 3.25 7.93
C ALA A 99 -16.43 1.96 7.11
N MET A 100 -16.37 0.80 7.78
CA MET A 100 -16.33 -0.51 7.11
C MET A 100 -17.55 -0.77 6.23
N HIS A 101 -18.76 -0.39 6.68
CA HIS A 101 -19.97 -0.51 5.87
C HIS A 101 -19.87 0.35 4.61
N VAL A 102 -19.40 1.60 4.72
CA VAL A 102 -19.22 2.50 3.59
C VAL A 102 -18.20 1.93 2.59
N ILE A 103 -17.05 1.43 3.05
CA ILE A 103 -16.05 0.80 2.18
C ILE A 103 -16.60 -0.46 1.51
N ARG A 104 -17.37 -1.27 2.25
CA ARG A 104 -18.03 -2.48 1.72
C ARG A 104 -18.95 -2.16 0.56
N ASP A 105 -19.76 -1.12 0.73
CA ASP A 105 -20.85 -0.77 -0.18
C ASP A 105 -20.41 0.15 -1.32
N PHE A 106 -19.15 0.60 -1.31
CA PHE A 106 -18.61 1.46 -2.36
C PHE A 106 -18.69 0.80 -3.73
N GLN A 107 -19.33 1.49 -4.66
CA GLN A 107 -19.45 1.14 -6.08
C GLN A 107 -18.67 2.15 -6.90
N ARG A 108 -17.56 1.72 -7.46
CA ARG A 108 -16.68 2.55 -8.28
C ARG A 108 -17.34 3.01 -9.58
N VAL A 109 -17.15 4.28 -9.92
CA VAL A 109 -17.51 4.86 -11.24
C VAL A 109 -16.23 5.45 -11.85
N GLY A 110 -15.50 4.65 -12.64
CA GLY A 110 -14.14 5.03 -13.04
C GLY A 110 -13.14 4.93 -11.87
N GLY A 111 -11.98 5.57 -11.95
CA GLY A 111 -10.98 5.62 -10.89
C GLY A 111 -10.34 4.27 -10.54
N ALA A 112 -9.60 4.22 -9.42
CA ALA A 112 -8.95 3.04 -8.91
C ALA A 112 -9.92 2.09 -8.17
N LYS A 113 -9.60 0.80 -8.12
CA LYS A 113 -10.42 -0.23 -7.43
C LYS A 113 -10.08 -0.28 -5.95
N CYS A 114 -11.09 -0.23 -5.08
CA CYS A 114 -10.94 -0.63 -3.67
C CYS A 114 -10.88 -2.17 -3.60
N ALA A 115 -9.68 -2.73 -3.51
CA ALA A 115 -9.44 -4.17 -3.53
C ALA A 115 -9.66 -4.83 -2.16
N GLY A 116 -9.87 -4.04 -1.11
CA GLY A 116 -10.09 -4.51 0.25
C GLY A 116 -9.76 -3.45 1.29
N VAL A 117 -9.54 -3.92 2.50
CA VAL A 117 -9.25 -3.08 3.68
C VAL A 117 -7.92 -3.49 4.29
N HIS A 118 -7.15 -2.49 4.70
CA HIS A 118 -6.05 -2.64 5.65
C HIS A 118 -6.48 -2.05 6.99
N LEU A 119 -6.52 -2.85 8.05
CA LEU A 119 -6.71 -2.38 9.41
C LEU A 119 -5.36 -1.97 10.00
N GLU A 120 -5.03 -0.67 9.97
CA GLU A 120 -3.88 -0.16 10.71
C GLU A 120 -4.32 0.33 12.09
N GLY A 121 -4.32 -0.59 13.02
CA GLY A 121 -4.93 -0.42 14.34
C GLY A 121 -6.34 -1.02 14.42
N PRO A 122 -6.93 -0.99 15.61
CA PRO A 122 -6.46 -0.37 16.86
C PRO A 122 -5.44 -1.20 17.68
N PHE A 123 -4.95 -2.31 17.19
CA PHE A 123 -4.15 -3.32 17.89
C PHE A 123 -2.65 -2.97 17.97
N LEU A 124 -2.31 -1.71 18.21
CA LEU A 124 -0.96 -1.16 18.14
C LEU A 124 -0.35 -0.97 19.54
N GLY A 125 0.99 -0.97 19.60
CA GLY A 125 1.74 -0.75 20.85
C GLY A 125 1.80 0.74 21.24
N TYR A 126 1.51 1.04 22.50
CA TYR A 126 1.52 2.42 23.01
C TYR A 126 2.85 3.15 22.75
N ALA A 127 3.98 2.46 22.97
CA ALA A 127 5.32 3.07 22.86
C ALA A 127 5.69 3.44 21.41
N LYS A 128 5.10 2.78 20.42
CA LYS A 128 5.39 2.93 18.99
C LYS A 128 4.20 3.44 18.17
N ARG A 129 3.17 3.97 18.85
CA ARG A 129 1.93 4.41 18.19
C ARG A 129 2.11 5.54 17.15
N GLY A 130 3.25 6.26 17.17
CA GLY A 130 3.48 7.37 16.23
C GLY A 130 2.40 8.45 16.35
N ALA A 131 1.75 8.76 15.23
CA ALA A 131 0.67 9.73 15.14
C ALA A 131 -0.72 9.17 15.51
N GLN A 132 -0.82 7.88 15.89
CA GLN A 132 -2.09 7.24 16.26
C GLN A 132 -2.56 7.71 17.65
N ALA A 133 -3.87 7.92 17.83
CA ALA A 133 -4.46 8.41 19.07
C ALA A 133 -4.39 7.36 20.19
N ALA A 134 -3.71 7.69 21.29
CA ALA A 134 -3.43 6.74 22.37
C ALA A 134 -4.71 6.21 23.05
N GLU A 135 -5.75 7.03 23.17
CA GLU A 135 -7.04 6.70 23.79
C GLU A 135 -7.89 5.74 22.97
N ASN A 136 -7.52 5.50 21.72
CA ASN A 136 -8.21 4.59 20.82
C ASN A 136 -7.48 3.23 20.65
N LEU A 137 -6.30 3.08 21.26
CA LEU A 137 -5.58 1.80 21.23
C LEU A 137 -6.39 0.72 21.95
N HIS A 138 -6.40 -0.46 21.35
CA HIS A 138 -7.04 -1.64 21.88
C HIS A 138 -6.05 -2.80 21.95
N LYS A 139 -6.08 -3.60 23.00
CA LYS A 139 -5.30 -4.84 23.02
C LYS A 139 -5.69 -5.72 21.83
N PRO A 140 -4.74 -6.48 21.25
CA PRO A 140 -5.06 -7.44 20.21
C PRO A 140 -6.22 -8.36 20.62
N ASP A 141 -7.33 -8.28 19.88
CA ASP A 141 -8.58 -8.97 20.15
C ASP A 141 -9.14 -9.58 18.86
N PRO A 142 -9.08 -10.92 18.71
CA PRO A 142 -9.61 -11.61 17.52
C PRO A 142 -11.13 -11.45 17.34
N GLU A 143 -11.89 -11.26 18.40
CA GLU A 143 -13.36 -11.09 18.30
C GLU A 143 -13.69 -9.69 17.74
N LEU A 144 -13.00 -8.65 18.20
CA LEU A 144 -13.13 -7.30 17.63
C LEU A 144 -12.72 -7.28 16.14
N PHE A 145 -11.62 -7.96 15.81
CA PHE A 145 -11.22 -8.12 14.40
C PHE A 145 -12.35 -8.79 13.59
N ASP A 146 -12.96 -9.84 14.11
CA ASP A 146 -14.03 -10.58 13.43
C ASP A 146 -15.26 -9.71 13.18
N ARG A 147 -15.66 -8.89 14.16
CA ARG A 147 -16.77 -7.94 13.98
C ARG A 147 -16.47 -6.88 12.91
N LEU A 148 -15.26 -6.29 12.93
CA LEU A 148 -14.84 -5.30 11.92
C LEU A 148 -14.72 -5.95 10.53
N ASN A 149 -14.14 -7.14 10.43
CA ASN A 149 -14.06 -7.86 9.17
C ASN A 149 -15.45 -8.21 8.63
N ALA A 150 -16.38 -8.65 9.48
CA ALA A 150 -17.77 -8.89 9.08
C ALA A 150 -18.46 -7.61 8.58
N ALA A 151 -18.25 -6.47 9.26
CA ALA A 151 -18.76 -5.16 8.82
C ALA A 151 -18.23 -4.75 7.44
N SER A 152 -16.96 -5.07 7.14
CA SER A 152 -16.36 -4.85 5.81
C SER A 152 -16.87 -5.84 4.74
N GLY A 153 -17.73 -6.81 5.10
CA GLY A 153 -18.14 -7.88 4.20
C GLY A 153 -17.04 -8.92 3.94
N GLY A 154 -16.12 -9.13 4.89
CA GLY A 154 -14.99 -10.04 4.75
C GLY A 154 -13.86 -9.50 3.86
N LYS A 155 -13.79 -8.18 3.68
CA LYS A 155 -12.83 -7.55 2.76
C LYS A 155 -11.50 -7.16 3.41
N VAL A 156 -11.27 -7.44 4.71
CA VAL A 156 -9.95 -7.18 5.33
C VAL A 156 -8.92 -8.11 4.70
N LYS A 157 -7.90 -7.52 4.07
CA LYS A 157 -6.78 -8.21 3.41
C LYS A 157 -5.49 -8.15 4.21
N LEU A 158 -5.34 -7.10 5.02
CA LEU A 158 -4.16 -6.82 5.81
C LEU A 158 -4.58 -6.25 7.17
N VAL A 159 -3.91 -6.67 8.24
CA VAL A 159 -4.07 -6.08 9.57
C VAL A 159 -2.71 -5.88 10.22
N THR A 160 -2.49 -4.69 10.78
CA THR A 160 -1.28 -4.36 11.53
C THR A 160 -1.51 -4.61 13.02
N VAL A 161 -0.54 -5.26 13.67
CA VAL A 161 -0.59 -5.60 15.10
C VAL A 161 0.76 -5.47 15.78
N ALA A 162 0.77 -5.00 17.02
CA ALA A 162 1.89 -5.10 17.95
C ALA A 162 1.83 -6.47 18.65
N CYS A 163 2.64 -7.42 18.18
CA CYS A 163 2.56 -8.82 18.61
C CYS A 163 3.06 -9.05 20.05
N GLU A 164 3.82 -8.11 20.61
CA GLU A 164 4.30 -8.15 22.00
C GLU A 164 3.24 -7.76 23.02
N GLU A 165 2.17 -7.11 22.61
CA GLU A 165 1.07 -6.74 23.49
C GLU A 165 0.31 -7.96 23.97
N GLU A 166 -0.37 -7.85 25.12
CA GLU A 166 -1.17 -8.93 25.71
C GLU A 166 -2.24 -9.42 24.72
N GLY A 167 -2.26 -10.72 24.42
CA GLY A 167 -3.14 -11.33 23.42
C GLY A 167 -2.56 -11.32 22.00
N GLY A 168 -1.44 -10.62 21.73
CA GLY A 168 -0.89 -10.44 20.39
C GLY A 168 -0.54 -11.74 19.68
N MET A 169 0.10 -12.68 20.36
CA MET A 169 0.46 -13.97 19.77
C MET A 169 -0.76 -14.85 19.45
N GLU A 170 -1.80 -14.79 20.27
CA GLU A 170 -3.07 -15.46 20.01
C GLU A 170 -3.80 -14.82 18.83
N PHE A 171 -3.83 -13.47 18.78
CA PHE A 171 -4.36 -12.72 17.66
C PHE A 171 -3.72 -13.14 16.35
N VAL A 172 -2.38 -13.16 16.28
CA VAL A 172 -1.65 -13.61 15.09
C VAL A 172 -2.08 -15.01 14.66
N SER A 173 -2.12 -15.97 15.60
CA SER A 173 -2.49 -17.37 15.31
C SER A 173 -3.90 -17.53 14.76
N ASN A 174 -4.84 -16.70 15.19
CA ASN A 174 -6.26 -16.78 14.81
C ASN A 174 -6.52 -16.00 13.49
N VAL A 175 -5.96 -14.79 13.38
CA VAL A 175 -6.26 -13.85 12.29
C VAL A 175 -5.49 -14.19 11.02
N SER A 176 -4.29 -14.76 11.12
CA SER A 176 -3.49 -15.17 9.95
C SER A 176 -4.16 -16.22 9.05
N LYS A 177 -5.18 -16.89 9.55
CA LYS A 177 -6.03 -17.82 8.78
C LYS A 177 -7.07 -17.11 7.90
N LYS A 178 -7.24 -15.79 8.07
CA LYS A 178 -8.30 -14.98 7.45
C LYS A 178 -7.75 -13.92 6.50
N CYS A 179 -6.63 -13.29 6.88
CA CYS A 179 -5.94 -12.28 6.09
C CYS A 179 -4.44 -12.25 6.40
N ALA A 180 -3.66 -11.47 5.65
CA ALA A 180 -2.27 -11.21 6.00
C ALA A 180 -2.18 -10.43 7.33
N VAL A 181 -1.27 -10.87 8.21
CA VAL A 181 -0.98 -10.19 9.48
C VAL A 181 0.38 -9.54 9.39
N SER A 182 0.42 -8.24 9.65
CA SER A 182 1.60 -7.39 9.60
C SER A 182 2.05 -6.99 10.99
N LEU A 183 3.35 -7.06 11.25
CA LEU A 183 3.94 -6.51 12.47
C LEU A 183 4.29 -5.04 12.25
N GLY A 184 3.72 -4.16 13.05
CA GLY A 184 3.95 -2.73 12.96
C GLY A 184 3.48 -1.99 14.20
N HIS A 185 3.92 -0.75 14.37
CA HIS A 185 3.69 0.02 15.59
C HIS A 185 3.99 -0.79 16.85
N SER A 186 5.16 -1.43 16.86
CA SER A 186 5.51 -2.51 17.78
C SER A 186 6.96 -2.37 18.24
N SER A 187 7.19 -2.66 19.51
CA SER A 187 8.51 -2.76 20.14
C SER A 187 8.99 -4.20 20.28
N ALA A 188 8.41 -5.13 19.50
CA ALA A 188 8.72 -6.55 19.61
C ALA A 188 10.22 -6.81 19.46
N THR A 189 10.76 -7.64 20.33
CA THR A 189 12.13 -8.14 20.19
C THR A 189 12.23 -9.05 18.97
N TYR A 190 13.46 -9.39 18.56
CA TYR A 190 13.68 -10.35 17.48
C TYR A 190 12.99 -11.68 17.76
N GLU A 191 13.08 -12.20 18.98
CA GLU A 191 12.52 -13.48 19.39
C GLU A 191 10.96 -13.45 19.35
N GLN A 192 10.36 -12.35 19.84
CA GLN A 192 8.91 -12.16 19.78
C GLN A 192 8.41 -12.05 18.34
N ALA A 193 9.12 -11.30 17.50
CA ALA A 193 8.78 -11.18 16.09
C ALA A 193 8.92 -12.52 15.34
N MET A 194 9.99 -13.28 15.59
CA MET A 194 10.17 -14.63 15.02
C MET A 194 9.05 -15.58 15.45
N GLU A 195 8.63 -15.52 16.72
CA GLU A 195 7.48 -16.29 17.19
C GLU A 195 6.19 -15.89 16.45
N ALA A 196 5.95 -14.59 16.28
CA ALA A 196 4.78 -14.10 15.54
C ALA A 196 4.79 -14.57 14.07
N PHE A 197 5.94 -14.52 13.39
CA PHE A 197 6.10 -15.06 12.04
C PHE A 197 5.87 -16.58 12.00
N ALA A 198 6.38 -17.32 12.97
CA ALA A 198 6.13 -18.76 13.07
C ALA A 198 4.64 -19.08 13.32
N ARG A 199 3.89 -18.16 13.92
CA ARG A 199 2.44 -18.27 14.14
C ARG A 199 1.59 -17.82 12.97
N GLY A 200 2.18 -17.31 11.89
CA GLY A 200 1.51 -16.97 10.64
C GLY A 200 1.50 -15.49 10.27
N ALA A 201 2.15 -14.60 11.02
CA ALA A 201 2.43 -13.27 10.50
C ALA A 201 3.29 -13.40 9.24
N SER A 202 3.09 -12.52 8.26
CA SER A 202 3.74 -12.62 6.94
C SER A 202 4.25 -11.29 6.41
N HIS A 203 4.08 -10.21 7.19
CA HIS A 203 4.31 -8.85 6.72
C HIS A 203 4.88 -7.96 7.83
N ALA A 204 5.55 -6.86 7.46
CA ALA A 204 5.94 -5.80 8.37
C ALA A 204 5.55 -4.44 7.78
N THR A 205 4.79 -3.67 8.54
CA THR A 205 4.21 -2.38 8.16
C THR A 205 5.29 -1.30 8.16
N HIS A 206 5.32 -0.45 7.13
CA HIS A 206 6.20 0.74 6.94
C HIS A 206 7.54 0.64 7.68
N LEU A 207 8.34 -0.37 7.28
CA LEU A 207 9.61 -0.76 7.90
C LEU A 207 10.46 0.45 8.32
N TYR A 208 11.06 0.40 9.51
CA TYR A 208 11.76 1.46 10.24
C TYR A 208 10.86 2.47 10.97
N ASN A 209 9.61 2.66 10.56
CA ASN A 209 8.70 3.61 11.17
C ASN A 209 7.82 2.89 12.20
N GLY A 210 7.53 3.53 13.33
CA GLY A 210 6.74 2.90 14.38
C GLY A 210 7.33 1.61 14.95
N MET A 211 8.67 1.43 14.90
CA MET A 211 9.38 0.26 15.45
C MET A 211 10.79 0.62 15.89
N ASP A 212 11.49 -0.32 16.52
CA ASP A 212 12.89 -0.13 16.86
C ASP A 212 13.79 -0.31 15.62
N GLY A 213 14.81 0.53 15.50
CA GLY A 213 15.78 0.43 14.40
C GLY A 213 16.64 -0.83 14.48
N LEU A 214 17.21 -1.25 13.33
CA LEU A 214 18.12 -2.38 13.26
C LEU A 214 19.39 -2.11 14.10
N HIS A 215 19.51 -2.77 15.23
CA HIS A 215 20.65 -2.65 16.11
C HIS A 215 21.36 -4.00 16.24
N HIS A 216 22.69 -4.02 16.14
CA HIS A 216 23.52 -5.24 16.05
C HIS A 216 23.41 -6.22 17.25
N ARG A 217 22.84 -5.80 18.38
CA ARG A 217 22.56 -6.64 19.57
C ARG A 217 21.07 -6.73 19.92
N LYS A 218 20.23 -5.92 19.29
CA LYS A 218 18.77 -5.90 19.45
C LYS A 218 18.14 -5.70 18.07
N PRO A 219 18.18 -6.70 17.20
CA PRO A 219 17.88 -6.52 15.78
C PRO A 219 16.37 -6.31 15.49
N GLY A 220 15.48 -6.66 16.43
CA GLY A 220 14.06 -6.38 16.39
C GLY A 220 13.33 -6.98 15.19
N ILE A 221 12.19 -6.37 14.86
CA ILE A 221 11.32 -6.80 13.76
C ILE A 221 12.06 -6.79 12.41
N ILE A 222 12.96 -5.82 12.20
CA ILE A 222 13.64 -5.65 10.91
C ILE A 222 14.43 -6.93 10.55
N ALA A 223 15.25 -7.46 11.46
CA ALA A 223 16.00 -8.68 11.17
C ALA A 223 15.09 -9.93 11.17
N ALA A 224 14.10 -9.97 12.08
CA ALA A 224 13.16 -11.09 12.13
C ALA A 224 12.36 -11.24 10.84
N ALA A 225 11.88 -10.13 10.25
CA ALA A 225 11.16 -10.14 8.98
C ALA A 225 12.05 -10.65 7.82
N MET A 226 13.33 -10.28 7.81
CA MET A 226 14.30 -10.80 6.84
C MET A 226 14.49 -12.32 6.98
N ASP A 227 14.73 -12.78 8.18
CA ASP A 227 15.02 -14.21 8.43
C ASP A 227 13.77 -15.09 8.21
N ALA A 228 12.58 -14.54 8.47
CA ALA A 228 11.30 -15.19 8.18
C ALA A 228 10.89 -15.14 6.70
N GLY A 229 11.57 -14.34 5.86
CA GLY A 229 11.18 -14.12 4.46
C GLY A 229 9.85 -13.39 4.31
N ALA A 230 9.50 -12.56 5.29
CA ALA A 230 8.27 -11.78 5.29
C ALA A 230 8.32 -10.63 4.26
N SER A 231 7.15 -10.22 3.78
CA SER A 231 6.99 -8.99 3.00
C SER A 231 7.16 -7.76 3.88
N VAL A 232 7.67 -6.66 3.34
CA VAL A 232 7.87 -5.41 4.09
C VAL A 232 7.42 -4.21 3.28
N GLU A 233 6.81 -3.23 3.92
CA GLU A 233 6.43 -1.97 3.31
C GLU A 233 7.51 -0.90 3.49
N LEU A 234 7.66 -0.02 2.51
CA LEU A 234 8.51 1.18 2.60
C LEU A 234 7.77 2.42 2.11
N ILE A 235 7.78 3.48 2.91
CA ILE A 235 7.41 4.84 2.51
C ILE A 235 8.63 5.47 1.84
N CYS A 236 8.59 5.66 0.53
CA CYS A 236 9.77 6.07 -0.25
C CYS A 236 9.70 7.54 -0.68
N ASP A 237 9.41 8.43 0.25
CA ASP A 237 9.43 9.89 0.06
C ASP A 237 10.83 10.52 0.24
N GLY A 238 11.79 9.77 0.80
CA GLY A 238 13.13 10.25 1.12
C GLY A 238 13.21 11.06 2.44
N LEU A 239 12.09 11.16 3.17
CA LEU A 239 11.95 11.81 4.47
C LEU A 239 11.80 10.79 5.59
N HIS A 240 10.82 9.89 5.47
CA HIS A 240 10.62 8.77 6.40
C HIS A 240 11.81 7.84 6.45
N ILE A 241 12.42 7.58 5.29
CA ILE A 241 13.56 6.66 5.16
C ILE A 241 14.62 7.32 4.28
N HIS A 242 15.83 7.43 4.83
CA HIS A 242 16.97 7.92 4.06
C HIS A 242 17.25 7.00 2.83
N PRO A 243 17.56 7.55 1.64
CA PRO A 243 17.79 6.77 0.43
C PRO A 243 18.79 5.60 0.58
N ALA A 244 19.83 5.77 1.42
CA ALA A 244 20.77 4.69 1.70
C ALA A 244 20.11 3.51 2.44
N ALA A 245 19.19 3.77 3.38
CA ALA A 245 18.46 2.73 4.12
C ALA A 245 17.46 2.01 3.20
N ILE A 246 16.82 2.71 2.25
CA ILE A 246 15.99 2.10 1.20
C ILE A 246 16.80 1.08 0.38
N ARG A 247 18.02 1.44 -0.04
CA ARG A 247 18.91 0.50 -0.77
C ARG A 247 19.35 -0.69 0.09
N VAL A 248 19.56 -0.49 1.40
CA VAL A 248 19.85 -1.60 2.32
C VAL A 248 18.63 -2.51 2.43
N ALA A 249 17.45 -1.98 2.65
CA ALA A 249 16.21 -2.75 2.69
C ALA A 249 16.00 -3.54 1.39
N HIS A 250 16.17 -2.90 0.22
CA HIS A 250 16.06 -3.60 -1.06
C HIS A 250 17.03 -4.80 -1.17
N LYS A 251 18.28 -4.65 -0.70
CA LYS A 251 19.24 -5.76 -0.70
C LYS A 251 18.88 -6.90 0.27
N LEU A 252 18.23 -6.56 1.39
CA LEU A 252 17.82 -7.55 2.40
C LEU A 252 16.55 -8.31 1.99
N TYR A 253 15.60 -7.63 1.40
CA TYR A 253 14.25 -8.18 1.18
C TYR A 253 13.97 -8.54 -0.29
N GLY A 254 14.69 -7.95 -1.27
CA GLY A 254 14.52 -8.25 -2.69
C GLY A 254 13.06 -8.10 -3.14
N ASP A 255 12.51 -9.19 -3.69
CA ASP A 255 11.13 -9.26 -4.20
C ASP A 255 10.04 -9.20 -3.10
N LYS A 256 10.43 -9.16 -1.82
CA LYS A 256 9.52 -8.99 -0.67
C LYS A 256 9.31 -7.53 -0.27
N LEU A 257 9.99 -6.59 -0.94
CA LEU A 257 9.85 -5.18 -0.68
C LEU A 257 8.64 -4.62 -1.42
N ASN A 258 7.72 -3.97 -0.69
CA ASN A 258 6.53 -3.32 -1.21
C ASN A 258 6.66 -1.81 -1.03
N LEU A 259 6.44 -1.04 -2.09
CA LEU A 259 6.23 0.39 -1.95
C LEU A 259 4.81 0.64 -1.49
N VAL A 260 4.66 1.58 -0.57
CA VAL A 260 3.37 2.11 -0.12
C VAL A 260 3.42 3.63 -0.09
N SER A 261 2.29 4.28 -0.23
CA SER A 261 2.23 5.73 -0.07
C SER A 261 2.15 6.13 1.40
N ASP A 262 1.41 5.39 2.20
CA ASP A 262 0.98 5.83 3.53
C ASP A 262 0.40 7.25 3.47
N SER A 263 -0.35 7.53 2.38
CA SER A 263 -0.87 8.87 2.11
C SER A 263 -2.05 9.19 3.02
N LEU A 264 -2.11 10.45 3.43
CA LEU A 264 -3.15 10.99 4.29
C LEU A 264 -4.14 11.82 3.48
N ARG A 265 -5.26 12.23 4.12
CA ARG A 265 -6.25 13.15 3.51
C ARG A 265 -5.64 14.41 2.87
N CYS A 266 -4.48 14.86 3.34
CA CYS A 266 -3.78 16.02 2.79
C CYS A 266 -3.06 15.73 1.46
N ALA A 267 -2.96 14.48 1.00
CA ALA A 267 -2.41 14.17 -0.31
C ALA A 267 -3.27 14.78 -1.43
N GLY A 268 -2.64 15.49 -2.36
CA GLY A 268 -3.34 16.24 -3.41
C GLY A 268 -3.93 17.58 -2.96
N MET A 269 -3.75 17.96 -1.70
CA MET A 269 -4.26 19.19 -1.13
C MET A 269 -3.16 20.27 -0.95
N PRO A 270 -3.50 21.57 -0.86
CA PRO A 270 -2.53 22.62 -0.55
C PRO A 270 -1.97 22.49 0.88
N ASP A 271 -0.84 23.18 1.15
CA ASP A 271 -0.32 23.34 2.51
C ASP A 271 -1.41 23.92 3.43
N GLY A 272 -1.50 23.43 4.67
CA GLY A 272 -2.51 23.83 5.63
C GLY A 272 -2.66 22.85 6.77
N ASP A 273 -3.66 23.11 7.62
CA ASP A 273 -3.98 22.26 8.76
C ASP A 273 -5.08 21.26 8.39
N TYR A 274 -4.90 20.02 8.82
CA TYR A 274 -5.77 18.87 8.57
C TYR A 274 -5.93 18.07 9.86
N GLU A 275 -6.57 16.93 9.75
CA GLU A 275 -6.79 15.99 10.85
C GLU A 275 -6.41 14.57 10.43
N LEU A 276 -5.94 13.77 11.38
CA LEU A 276 -5.62 12.36 11.23
C LEU A 276 -6.16 11.59 12.44
N GLY A 277 -7.29 10.89 12.28
CA GLY A 277 -7.89 10.09 13.35
C GLY A 277 -8.16 10.86 14.64
N GLY A 278 -8.61 12.12 14.54
CA GLY A 278 -8.83 13.05 15.67
C GLY A 278 -7.59 13.84 16.11
N GLN A 279 -6.42 13.59 15.53
CA GLN A 279 -5.18 14.31 15.82
C GLN A 279 -4.97 15.45 14.82
N PRO A 280 -4.68 16.70 15.26
CA PRO A 280 -4.37 17.78 14.33
C PRO A 280 -3.01 17.54 13.66
N ILE A 281 -2.96 17.70 12.32
CA ILE A 281 -1.73 17.64 11.54
C ILE A 281 -1.58 18.89 10.69
N THR A 282 -0.34 19.26 10.39
CA THR A 282 -0.01 20.38 9.51
C THR A 282 0.79 19.86 8.32
N LEU A 283 0.30 20.12 7.10
CA LEU A 283 1.04 19.91 5.85
C LEU A 283 1.79 21.19 5.51
N SER A 284 3.10 21.09 5.36
CA SER A 284 3.93 22.22 4.93
C SER A 284 5.06 21.74 4.03
N GLY A 285 5.14 22.31 2.83
CA GLY A 285 6.14 21.92 1.82
C GLY A 285 6.10 20.44 1.45
N GLY A 286 4.90 19.84 1.45
CA GLY A 286 4.70 18.42 1.16
C GLY A 286 5.05 17.48 2.32
N VAL A 287 5.28 18.00 3.52
CA VAL A 287 5.61 17.20 4.73
C VAL A 287 4.50 17.33 5.76
N ALA A 288 3.84 16.23 6.08
CA ALA A 288 2.81 16.18 7.12
C ALA A 288 3.42 15.85 8.50
N ARG A 289 3.03 16.59 9.53
CA ARG A 289 3.44 16.39 10.94
C ARG A 289 2.27 16.54 11.88
N LEU A 290 2.34 15.88 13.03
CA LEU A 290 1.47 16.23 14.16
C LEU A 290 1.69 17.69 14.52
N SER A 291 0.62 18.48 14.56
CA SER A 291 0.69 19.94 14.78
C SER A 291 1.43 20.28 16.08
N GLY A 292 2.38 21.19 15.97
CA GLY A 292 3.21 21.61 17.11
C GLY A 292 4.31 20.62 17.54
N THR A 293 4.58 19.57 16.74
CA THR A 293 5.65 18.60 17.01
C THR A 293 6.51 18.34 15.76
N ASP A 294 7.64 17.64 15.93
CA ASP A 294 8.47 17.17 14.82
C ASP A 294 8.07 15.76 14.31
N THR A 295 7.03 15.15 14.90
CA THR A 295 6.59 13.79 14.56
C THR A 295 5.97 13.78 13.15
N LEU A 296 6.55 13.01 12.24
CA LEU A 296 5.98 12.77 10.93
C LEU A 296 4.64 12.03 11.09
N ALA A 297 3.69 12.35 10.24
CA ALA A 297 2.37 11.73 10.20
C ALA A 297 2.08 11.28 8.78
N GLY A 298 2.21 9.99 8.51
CA GLY A 298 2.07 9.42 7.18
C GLY A 298 2.74 10.27 6.09
N SER A 299 2.29 10.17 4.87
CA SER A 299 2.87 10.94 3.76
C SER A 299 1.82 11.74 2.97
N SER A 300 2.30 12.57 2.05
CA SER A 300 1.48 13.25 1.04
C SER A 300 1.85 12.85 -0.39
N ILE A 301 2.75 11.86 -0.57
CA ILE A 301 3.20 11.42 -1.89
C ILE A 301 2.22 10.46 -2.54
N SER A 302 2.25 10.42 -3.87
CA SER A 302 1.59 9.35 -4.62
C SER A 302 2.49 8.12 -4.77
N MET A 303 1.90 6.96 -5.09
CA MET A 303 2.67 5.76 -5.44
C MET A 303 3.58 5.97 -6.66
N LEU A 304 3.17 6.79 -7.62
CA LEU A 304 4.02 7.12 -8.77
C LEU A 304 5.24 7.94 -8.35
N ASP A 305 5.10 8.81 -7.34
CA ASP A 305 6.25 9.53 -6.77
C ASP A 305 7.16 8.57 -6.01
N ALA A 306 6.61 7.63 -5.23
CA ALA A 306 7.38 6.58 -4.57
C ALA A 306 8.21 5.77 -5.59
N LEU A 307 7.59 5.35 -6.71
CA LEU A 307 8.28 4.64 -7.80
C LEU A 307 9.41 5.47 -8.40
N ARG A 308 9.15 6.74 -8.74
CA ARG A 308 10.15 7.66 -9.27
C ARG A 308 11.31 7.89 -8.30
N ASN A 309 10.98 8.04 -7.03
CA ASN A 309 11.96 8.26 -5.97
C ASN A 309 12.90 7.06 -5.82
N VAL A 310 12.40 5.82 -5.76
CA VAL A 310 13.28 4.67 -5.60
C VAL A 310 14.18 4.45 -6.80
N VAL A 311 13.73 4.76 -8.02
CA VAL A 311 14.59 4.79 -9.23
C VAL A 311 15.69 5.84 -9.06
N LYS A 312 15.35 7.05 -8.64
CA LYS A 312 16.31 8.13 -8.34
C LYS A 312 17.29 7.75 -7.22
N PHE A 313 16.83 6.94 -6.26
CA PHE A 313 17.63 6.45 -5.14
C PHE A 313 18.53 5.27 -5.49
N GLY A 314 18.39 4.69 -6.69
CA GLY A 314 19.31 3.70 -7.24
C GLY A 314 18.79 2.30 -7.45
N LEU A 315 17.47 2.06 -7.32
CA LEU A 315 16.84 0.85 -7.80
C LEU A 315 16.69 0.90 -9.33
N SER A 316 16.78 -0.23 -9.99
CA SER A 316 16.44 -0.29 -11.41
C SER A 316 14.93 -0.11 -11.63
N LEU A 317 14.54 0.37 -12.81
CA LEU A 317 13.12 0.55 -13.13
C LEU A 317 12.31 -0.76 -13.01
N PRO A 318 12.80 -1.94 -13.48
CA PRO A 318 12.09 -3.20 -13.24
C PRO A 318 11.86 -3.53 -11.76
N GLU A 319 12.87 -3.32 -10.89
CA GLU A 319 12.73 -3.55 -9.44
C GLU A 319 11.71 -2.59 -8.82
N ALA A 320 11.75 -1.31 -9.20
CA ALA A 320 10.80 -0.31 -8.73
C ALA A 320 9.36 -0.63 -9.15
N VAL A 321 9.15 -1.04 -10.41
CA VAL A 321 7.83 -1.44 -10.91
C VAL A 321 7.33 -2.68 -10.18
N TYR A 322 8.19 -3.69 -9.97
CA TYR A 322 7.81 -4.91 -9.24
C TYR A 322 7.38 -4.57 -7.80
N ALA A 323 8.17 -3.76 -7.10
CA ALA A 323 7.89 -3.33 -5.73
C ALA A 323 6.64 -2.45 -5.59
N ALA A 324 6.22 -1.75 -6.65
CA ALA A 324 5.04 -0.87 -6.66
C ALA A 324 3.77 -1.55 -7.20
N SER A 325 3.86 -2.79 -7.70
CA SER A 325 2.72 -3.44 -8.35
C SER A 325 2.57 -4.91 -7.96
N THR A 326 3.48 -5.78 -8.38
CA THR A 326 3.37 -7.24 -8.18
C THR A 326 3.60 -7.64 -6.73
N ALA A 327 4.64 -7.10 -6.10
CA ALA A 327 4.97 -7.44 -4.71
C ALA A 327 3.83 -7.11 -3.73
N PRO A 328 3.27 -5.88 -3.70
CA PRO A 328 2.16 -5.57 -2.79
C PRO A 328 0.89 -6.37 -3.10
N ALA A 329 0.61 -6.66 -4.37
CA ALA A 329 -0.52 -7.52 -4.73
C ALA A 329 -0.35 -8.95 -4.18
N ASP A 330 0.85 -9.53 -4.33
CA ASP A 330 1.17 -10.87 -3.81
C ASP A 330 1.12 -10.92 -2.28
N ALA A 331 1.60 -9.87 -1.60
CA ALA A 331 1.64 -9.79 -0.14
C ALA A 331 0.25 -9.93 0.50
N VAL A 332 -0.80 -9.50 -0.19
CA VAL A 332 -2.19 -9.54 0.30
C VAL A 332 -3.10 -10.48 -0.50
N GLY A 333 -2.50 -11.38 -1.31
CA GLY A 333 -3.22 -12.44 -2.02
C GLY A 333 -4.07 -11.98 -3.19
N LEU A 334 -3.75 -10.84 -3.82
CA LEU A 334 -4.43 -10.34 -5.02
C LEU A 334 -3.74 -10.90 -6.28
N THR A 335 -4.22 -12.03 -6.78
CA THR A 335 -3.52 -12.83 -7.79
C THR A 335 -3.70 -12.35 -9.22
N ASP A 336 -4.71 -11.52 -9.51
CA ASP A 336 -5.08 -11.13 -10.88
C ASP A 336 -4.77 -9.67 -11.21
N ILE A 337 -4.26 -8.90 -10.25
CA ILE A 337 -3.86 -7.49 -10.40
C ILE A 337 -2.37 -7.31 -10.15
N GLY A 338 -1.84 -6.13 -10.45
CA GLY A 338 -0.43 -5.80 -10.24
C GLY A 338 0.55 -6.56 -11.14
N ARG A 339 0.06 -7.15 -12.24
CA ARG A 339 0.88 -7.97 -13.15
C ARG A 339 0.40 -7.93 -14.60
N ILE A 340 1.34 -8.05 -15.55
CA ILE A 340 1.03 -8.23 -16.97
C ILE A 340 1.25 -9.69 -17.29
N ARG A 341 0.17 -10.46 -17.38
CA ARG A 341 0.11 -11.83 -17.87
C ARG A 341 -1.24 -12.12 -18.51
N VAL A 342 -1.30 -13.05 -19.45
CA VAL A 342 -2.56 -13.49 -20.04
C VAL A 342 -3.50 -13.98 -18.92
N GLY A 343 -4.74 -13.51 -18.96
CA GLY A 343 -5.79 -13.78 -17.97
C GLY A 343 -5.79 -12.85 -16.74
N ALA A 344 -4.78 -12.02 -16.54
CA ALA A 344 -4.81 -10.99 -15.49
C ALA A 344 -5.72 -9.82 -15.89
N CYS A 345 -6.19 -9.05 -14.90
CA CYS A 345 -6.93 -7.81 -15.14
C CYS A 345 -6.11 -6.86 -16.03
N ALA A 346 -6.77 -6.21 -16.96
CA ALA A 346 -6.15 -5.21 -17.82
C ALA A 346 -6.03 -3.85 -17.08
N ASP A 347 -5.29 -3.88 -15.97
CA ASP A 347 -4.90 -2.74 -15.17
C ASP A 347 -3.49 -2.33 -15.59
N LEU A 348 -3.37 -1.26 -16.35
CA LEU A 348 -2.13 -0.89 -17.00
C LEU A 348 -1.82 0.59 -16.80
N VAL A 349 -0.55 0.90 -16.67
CA VAL A 349 -0.04 2.26 -16.63
C VAL A 349 0.97 2.44 -17.77
N VAL A 350 0.83 3.51 -18.52
CA VAL A 350 1.75 3.89 -19.58
C VAL A 350 2.58 5.07 -19.12
N LEU A 351 3.91 4.91 -19.13
CA LEU A 351 4.87 5.93 -18.71
C LEU A 351 5.79 6.28 -19.88
N ASP A 352 6.08 7.57 -20.07
CA ASP A 352 7.12 7.99 -21.02
C ASP A 352 8.54 7.64 -20.50
N GLN A 353 9.57 7.96 -21.30
CA GLN A 353 10.97 7.69 -20.96
C GLN A 353 11.48 8.49 -19.74
N LYS A 354 10.74 9.52 -19.30
CA LYS A 354 11.01 10.31 -18.08
C LYS A 354 10.13 9.87 -16.91
N LEU A 355 9.39 8.79 -17.07
CA LEU A 355 8.41 8.26 -16.12
C LEU A 355 7.23 9.22 -15.86
N ASN A 356 6.89 10.07 -16.82
CA ASN A 356 5.66 10.84 -16.76
C ASN A 356 4.48 9.94 -17.18
N LEU A 357 3.34 10.12 -16.49
CA LEU A 357 2.12 9.40 -16.79
C LEU A 357 1.57 9.82 -18.17
N VAL A 358 1.26 8.85 -19.01
CA VAL A 358 0.71 9.04 -20.36
C VAL A 358 -0.72 8.52 -20.42
N ALA A 359 -1.00 7.36 -19.81
CA ALA A 359 -2.32 6.76 -19.75
C ALA A 359 -2.44 5.79 -18.58
N VAL A 360 -3.66 5.61 -18.10
CA VAL A 360 -4.04 4.59 -17.10
C VAL A 360 -5.25 3.83 -17.61
N PHE A 361 -5.20 2.51 -17.54
CA PHE A 361 -6.31 1.62 -17.83
C PHE A 361 -6.67 0.86 -16.57
N VAL A 362 -7.95 0.78 -16.26
CA VAL A 362 -8.51 0.00 -15.16
C VAL A 362 -9.61 -0.90 -15.71
N ASP A 363 -9.49 -2.21 -15.48
CA ASP A 363 -10.37 -3.23 -16.11
C ASP A 363 -10.51 -3.06 -17.64
N GLY A 364 -9.43 -2.65 -18.29
CA GLY A 364 -9.36 -2.43 -19.74
C GLY A 364 -9.95 -1.11 -20.24
N GLU A 365 -10.54 -0.30 -19.38
CA GLU A 365 -11.06 1.01 -19.72
C GLU A 365 -10.01 2.09 -19.48
N LYS A 366 -9.82 2.98 -20.47
CA LYS A 366 -8.90 4.11 -20.33
C LYS A 366 -9.53 5.16 -19.39
N ILE A 367 -8.84 5.43 -18.26
CA ILE A 367 -9.28 6.37 -17.23
C ILE A 367 -8.57 7.73 -17.39
N VAL A 368 -7.28 7.71 -17.73
CA VAL A 368 -6.43 8.90 -17.93
C VAL A 368 -5.81 8.89 -19.32
#